data_6aa264a9d6f82c43c4d709cc6af9df33
#
_entry.id   6aa264a9d6f82c43c4d709cc6af9df33
#
_cell.length_a   1.000
_cell.length_b   1.000
_cell.length_c   1.000
_cell.angle_alpha   90.00
_cell.angle_beta   90.00
_cell.angle_gamma   90.00
#
_symmetry.space_group_name_H-M   'P 1'
#
loop_
_entity.id
_entity.type
_entity.pdbx_description
1 polymer ?
#
loop_
_entity_poly.entity_id
_entity_poly.type
_entity_poly.pdbx_seq_one_letter_code
_entity_poly.pdbx_strand_id
1 'polypeptide(L)'
;MYLIDPAAHSRRAFLRRAGHLAMAGTAMPFALNLAAIGEAAAQAAPSDDYKALVCVFLFGGNDYANTVVTYDDASYNAYSAIRLPQASGGIAIAKDSLTPTLLTPTTALADGRQYALHPAMTALADLFNTAGKMAVQLNVGPLVVPLTRAQYNNSNRKLYPQPPKLFSHNDQQSIWQSSSPEGSTVGWGGNIGDLALSQNGNALFTCVSVSGNAVFLSGDTALQYQVSTSGAVGINSVKNSTVYGSATVKSAMAQLLQEARSHALENEYNRVTKRAVEAETTVTAAIQPATFATDTFLVTNADGSKSANNSGFANQLKMVARMIRGRLSLGVKRQVFFVSMGGFDLHDNLIANQPGLLKQLSDAVANFHAQMEAQGLADKVTTFTASDFGRTLASNGDGSDHGWGSHHFVVGGAVKGKQFYGTPQVVSINNDPKLAGYEGHVGQGRLIPTTSVDQYGATLAKWFGVPDADLPGILPNLKNFGGNVNGIDYPTNVGFMA
;
A
#
# COMPACT_ATOMS: atom_id res chain seq x y z
N MET A 1 30.99 -1.75 1.09
CA MET A 1 30.29 -2.40 -0.04
C MET A 1 28.80 -2.12 0.19
N TYR A 2 28.20 -1.24 -0.58
CA TYR A 2 26.78 -1.01 -0.47
C TYR A 2 26.09 -2.30 -0.88
N LEU A 3 25.26 -2.87 -0.02
CA LEU A 3 24.42 -4.05 -0.33
C LEU A 3 23.34 -3.71 -1.38
N ILE A 4 23.17 -2.42 -1.65
CA ILE A 4 22.38 -1.89 -2.75
C ILE A 4 23.32 -0.95 -3.52
N ASP A 5 23.78 -1.37 -4.71
CA ASP A 5 24.49 -0.49 -5.64
C ASP A 5 23.43 0.16 -6.59
N PRO A 6 23.08 1.44 -6.36
CA PRO A 6 22.09 2.13 -7.19
C PRO A 6 22.50 2.20 -8.66
N ALA A 7 23.82 2.25 -8.93
CA ALA A 7 24.36 2.29 -10.30
C ALA A 7 24.26 0.93 -11.00
N ALA A 8 24.39 -0.18 -10.25
CA ALA A 8 24.24 -1.53 -10.82
C ALA A 8 22.76 -1.87 -11.08
N HIS A 9 21.83 -1.42 -10.23
CA HIS A 9 20.40 -1.63 -10.46
C HIS A 9 19.86 -0.79 -11.61
N SER A 10 20.18 0.50 -11.67
CA SER A 10 19.70 1.37 -12.76
C SER A 10 20.34 1.01 -14.11
N ARG A 11 21.64 0.68 -14.16
CA ARG A 11 22.33 0.27 -15.40
C ARG A 11 21.96 -1.14 -15.86
N ARG A 12 21.80 -2.11 -14.95
CA ARG A 12 21.37 -3.46 -15.30
C ARG A 12 19.92 -3.51 -15.75
N ALA A 13 19.02 -2.81 -15.08
CA ALA A 13 17.63 -2.70 -15.49
C ALA A 13 17.52 -1.99 -16.86
N PHE A 14 18.27 -0.91 -17.07
CA PHE A 14 18.35 -0.22 -18.35
C PHE A 14 18.92 -1.10 -19.45
N LEU A 15 20.04 -1.81 -19.19
CA LEU A 15 20.66 -2.70 -20.19
C LEU A 15 19.82 -3.96 -20.45
N ARG A 16 19.12 -4.51 -19.45
CA ARG A 16 18.13 -5.58 -19.69
C ARG A 16 16.96 -5.07 -20.52
N ARG A 17 16.38 -3.91 -20.20
CA ARG A 17 15.32 -3.30 -21.02
C ARG A 17 15.78 -2.94 -22.42
N ALA A 18 16.99 -2.41 -22.57
CA ALA A 18 17.61 -2.15 -23.88
C ALA A 18 17.92 -3.45 -24.64
N GLY A 19 18.36 -4.51 -23.95
CA GLY A 19 18.54 -5.84 -24.53
C GLY A 19 17.22 -6.49 -24.96
N HIS A 20 16.17 -6.33 -24.20
CA HIS A 20 14.82 -6.79 -24.58
C HIS A 20 14.24 -5.98 -25.74
N LEU A 21 14.52 -4.67 -25.83
CA LEU A 21 14.18 -3.83 -26.98
C LEU A 21 15.00 -4.19 -28.23
N ALA A 22 16.27 -4.54 -28.08
CA ALA A 22 17.12 -4.98 -29.20
C ALA A 22 16.76 -6.39 -29.71
N MET A 23 16.26 -7.28 -28.84
CA MET A 23 15.70 -8.59 -29.23
C MET A 23 14.27 -8.51 -29.76
N ALA A 24 13.58 -7.37 -29.63
CA ALA A 24 12.24 -7.15 -30.19
C ALA A 24 12.18 -7.11 -31.72
N GLY A 25 13.33 -7.16 -32.41
CA GLY A 25 13.40 -7.47 -33.82
C GLY A 25 12.93 -8.89 -34.19
N THR A 26 12.69 -9.76 -33.19
CA THR A 26 12.14 -11.12 -33.33
C THR A 26 10.76 -11.26 -32.64
N ALA A 27 10.02 -10.17 -32.46
CA ALA A 27 8.80 -10.10 -31.63
C ALA A 27 7.55 -10.79 -32.23
N MET A 28 7.63 -11.45 -33.37
CA MET A 28 6.50 -12.24 -33.90
C MET A 28 6.11 -13.45 -33.03
N PRO A 29 7.01 -14.16 -32.33
CA PRO A 29 6.59 -15.25 -31.43
C PRO A 29 5.89 -14.80 -30.15
N PHE A 30 6.14 -13.59 -29.68
CA PHE A 30 5.58 -13.10 -28.41
C PHE A 30 4.11 -12.69 -28.53
N ALA A 31 3.73 -12.07 -29.64
CA ALA A 31 2.34 -11.70 -29.91
C ALA A 31 1.45 -12.94 -30.18
N LEU A 32 2.00 -13.97 -30.82
CA LEU A 32 1.32 -15.26 -31.06
C LEU A 32 1.18 -16.07 -29.74
N ASN A 33 2.17 -16.02 -28.85
CA ASN A 33 2.06 -16.64 -27.52
C ASN A 33 1.02 -15.93 -26.63
N LEU A 34 0.91 -14.60 -26.67
CA LEU A 34 -0.12 -13.85 -25.94
C LEU A 34 -1.54 -14.17 -26.46
N ALA A 35 -1.72 -14.33 -27.78
CA ALA A 35 -3.00 -14.71 -28.35
C ALA A 35 -3.38 -16.18 -28.01
N ALA A 36 -2.42 -17.10 -28.07
CA ALA A 36 -2.65 -18.51 -27.71
C ALA A 36 -2.89 -18.71 -26.20
N ILE A 37 -2.26 -17.92 -25.34
CA ILE A 37 -2.52 -17.90 -23.90
C ILE A 37 -3.92 -17.32 -23.61
N GLY A 38 -4.37 -16.31 -24.37
CA GLY A 38 -5.70 -15.73 -24.25
C GLY A 38 -6.82 -16.73 -24.64
N GLU A 39 -6.65 -17.52 -25.66
CA GLU A 39 -7.63 -18.55 -26.08
C GLU A 39 -7.66 -19.74 -25.12
N ALA A 40 -6.54 -20.19 -24.58
CA ALA A 40 -6.49 -21.27 -23.60
C ALA A 40 -7.11 -20.87 -22.24
N ALA A 41 -6.97 -19.61 -21.86
CA ALA A 41 -7.58 -19.10 -20.62
C ALA A 41 -9.11 -18.92 -20.73
N ALA A 42 -9.64 -18.68 -21.94
CA ALA A 42 -11.08 -18.49 -22.17
C ALA A 42 -11.89 -19.81 -22.05
N GLN A 43 -11.24 -20.98 -22.08
CA GLN A 43 -11.92 -22.28 -22.00
C GLN A 43 -11.88 -22.94 -20.61
N ALA A 44 -11.13 -22.40 -19.65
CA ALA A 44 -11.18 -22.88 -18.28
C ALA A 44 -12.42 -22.29 -17.56
N ALA A 45 -13.28 -23.16 -17.02
CA ALA A 45 -14.33 -22.73 -16.12
C ALA A 45 -13.71 -21.81 -15.05
N PRO A 46 -14.37 -20.72 -14.66
CA PRO A 46 -13.78 -19.75 -13.73
C PRO A 46 -13.52 -20.46 -12.38
N SER A 47 -12.29 -20.93 -12.18
CA SER A 47 -11.85 -21.34 -10.86
C SER A 47 -11.92 -20.11 -9.98
N ASP A 48 -12.54 -20.22 -8.83
CA ASP A 48 -12.72 -19.14 -7.84
C ASP A 48 -11.39 -18.76 -7.12
N ASP A 49 -10.29 -18.85 -7.84
CA ASP A 49 -8.92 -18.57 -7.40
C ASP A 49 -8.51 -17.12 -7.63
N TYR A 50 -9.44 -16.18 -7.47
CA TYR A 50 -9.13 -14.76 -7.55
C TYR A 50 -8.44 -14.27 -6.27
N LYS A 51 -7.39 -13.46 -6.39
CA LYS A 51 -6.80 -12.72 -5.27
C LYS A 51 -6.43 -11.30 -5.69
N ALA A 52 -6.65 -10.34 -4.78
CA ALA A 52 -6.23 -8.97 -4.95
C ALA A 52 -5.53 -8.43 -3.70
N LEU A 53 -4.44 -7.68 -3.92
CA LEU A 53 -3.80 -6.85 -2.92
C LEU A 53 -4.16 -5.38 -3.19
N VAL A 54 -4.56 -4.64 -2.15
CA VAL A 54 -4.86 -3.21 -2.23
C VAL A 54 -3.94 -2.46 -1.28
N CYS A 55 -2.94 -1.78 -1.83
CA CYS A 55 -2.04 -0.90 -1.08
C CYS A 55 -2.71 0.45 -0.88
N VAL A 56 -2.85 0.87 0.38
CA VAL A 56 -3.29 2.20 0.80
C VAL A 56 -2.06 2.96 1.29
N PHE A 57 -1.54 3.88 0.48
CA PHE A 57 -0.34 4.63 0.83
C PHE A 57 -0.71 5.98 1.44
N LEU A 58 -0.24 6.23 2.67
CA LEU A 58 -0.48 7.43 3.45
C LEU A 58 0.72 8.36 3.30
N PHE A 59 0.66 9.29 2.33
CA PHE A 59 1.75 10.20 2.04
C PHE A 59 1.93 11.29 3.10
N GLY A 60 3.16 11.47 3.56
CA GLY A 60 3.55 12.48 4.53
C GLY A 60 4.03 11.91 5.87
N GLY A 61 3.99 10.59 6.07
CA GLY A 61 4.38 9.98 7.34
C GLY A 61 3.28 10.07 8.39
N ASN A 62 2.44 9.04 8.49
CA ASN A 62 1.35 9.02 9.45
C ASN A 62 1.85 9.02 10.89
N ASP A 63 1.32 9.89 11.73
CA ASP A 63 1.62 9.91 13.17
C ASP A 63 1.04 8.68 13.85
N TYR A 64 1.90 7.67 14.04
CA TYR A 64 1.53 6.39 14.60
C TYR A 64 1.00 6.51 16.03
N ALA A 65 1.55 7.44 16.83
CA ALA A 65 1.26 7.54 18.27
C ALA A 65 -0.11 8.17 18.55
N ASN A 66 -0.66 8.97 17.61
CA ASN A 66 -2.03 9.46 17.67
C ASN A 66 -2.99 8.64 16.77
N THR A 67 -2.48 7.68 15.98
CA THR A 67 -3.31 6.77 15.19
C THR A 67 -3.66 5.49 15.96
N VAL A 68 -2.65 4.85 16.56
CA VAL A 68 -2.78 3.65 17.43
C VAL A 68 -2.24 4.06 18.79
N VAL A 69 -3.11 4.62 19.61
CA VAL A 69 -2.76 5.25 20.88
C VAL A 69 -2.62 4.18 21.95
N THR A 70 -1.54 4.23 22.71
CA THR A 70 -1.36 3.35 23.87
C THR A 70 -2.40 3.68 24.96
N TYR A 71 -3.00 2.65 25.58
CA TYR A 71 -4.16 2.82 26.46
C TYR A 71 -3.94 2.31 27.89
N ASP A 72 -3.09 1.29 28.12
CA ASP A 72 -2.73 0.88 29.48
C ASP A 72 -2.17 2.07 30.29
N ASP A 73 -2.42 2.09 31.60
CA ASP A 73 -2.11 3.25 32.45
C ASP A 73 -0.64 3.66 32.35
N ALA A 74 0.28 2.70 32.42
CA ALA A 74 1.72 3.00 32.45
C ALA A 74 2.15 3.65 31.15
N SER A 75 1.75 3.07 30.00
CA SER A 75 2.13 3.57 28.67
C SER A 75 1.40 4.85 28.32
N TYR A 76 0.10 4.97 28.67
CA TYR A 76 -0.66 6.20 28.43
C TYR A 76 -0.10 7.38 29.24
N ASN A 77 0.25 7.16 30.51
CA ASN A 77 0.84 8.22 31.32
C ASN A 77 2.18 8.71 30.74
N ALA A 78 3.03 7.79 30.26
CA ALA A 78 4.26 8.16 29.57
C ALA A 78 3.98 8.94 28.27
N TYR A 79 3.03 8.48 27.45
CA TYR A 79 2.59 9.15 26.22
C TYR A 79 2.07 10.56 26.50
N SER A 80 1.17 10.71 27.49
CA SER A 80 0.58 11.99 27.85
C SER A 80 1.61 12.95 28.45
N ALA A 81 2.58 12.45 29.21
CA ALA A 81 3.67 13.27 29.74
C ALA A 81 4.61 13.79 28.62
N ILE A 82 4.85 12.97 27.57
CA ILE A 82 5.73 13.34 26.44
C ILE A 82 5.03 14.32 25.51
N ARG A 83 3.77 14.05 25.13
CA ARG A 83 3.01 14.83 24.14
C ARG A 83 2.23 15.98 24.72
N LEU A 84 2.10 16.03 26.02
CA LEU A 84 1.31 16.96 26.82
C LEU A 84 -0.20 16.97 26.45
N PRO A 85 -1.09 17.12 27.44
CA PRO A 85 -2.53 17.30 27.17
C PRO A 85 -2.82 18.52 26.30
N GLN A 86 -3.86 18.48 25.52
CA GLN A 86 -4.29 19.61 24.65
C GLN A 86 -4.59 20.86 25.44
N ALA A 87 -5.14 20.74 26.66
CA ALA A 87 -5.37 21.88 27.58
C ALA A 87 -4.06 22.60 28.01
N SER A 88 -2.91 21.92 27.85
CA SER A 88 -1.58 22.46 28.11
C SER A 88 -0.83 22.82 26.81
N GLY A 89 -1.55 22.95 25.69
CA GLY A 89 -0.96 23.24 24.37
C GLY A 89 -0.28 22.06 23.71
N GLY A 90 -0.51 20.83 24.20
CA GLY A 90 0.09 19.63 23.63
C GLY A 90 -0.81 18.91 22.62
N ILE A 91 -0.32 17.74 22.16
CA ILE A 91 -0.97 16.94 21.14
C ILE A 91 -1.43 15.56 21.63
N ALA A 92 -1.43 15.30 22.93
CA ALA A 92 -1.93 14.04 23.48
C ALA A 92 -3.45 13.94 23.35
N ILE A 93 -3.94 12.79 22.89
CA ILE A 93 -5.38 12.47 22.85
C ILE A 93 -5.84 12.12 24.26
N ALA A 94 -6.94 12.72 24.72
CA ALA A 94 -7.48 12.46 26.07
C ALA A 94 -7.91 11.00 26.23
N LYS A 95 -7.55 10.35 27.35
CA LYS A 95 -7.78 8.93 27.60
C LYS A 95 -9.25 8.54 27.50
N ASP A 96 -10.13 9.35 28.08
CA ASP A 96 -11.58 9.09 28.10
C ASP A 96 -12.18 9.05 26.68
N SER A 97 -11.63 9.86 25.75
CA SER A 97 -12.06 9.88 24.36
C SER A 97 -11.65 8.61 23.58
N LEU A 98 -10.68 7.84 24.06
CA LEU A 98 -10.19 6.61 23.44
C LEU A 98 -11.06 5.40 23.77
N THR A 99 -11.88 5.45 24.81
CA THR A 99 -12.69 4.31 25.27
C THR A 99 -13.56 3.69 24.16
N PRO A 100 -14.26 4.47 23.30
CA PRO A 100 -15.07 3.92 22.23
C PRO A 100 -14.28 3.17 21.15
N THR A 101 -12.99 3.43 21.03
CA THR A 101 -12.11 2.83 20.01
C THR A 101 -11.04 1.90 20.60
N LEU A 102 -11.20 1.52 21.90
CA LEU A 102 -10.34 0.54 22.56
C LEU A 102 -10.36 -0.77 21.78
N LEU A 103 -9.18 -1.29 21.46
CA LEU A 103 -9.03 -2.56 20.76
C LEU A 103 -8.94 -3.72 21.76
N THR A 104 -9.77 -4.74 21.55
CA THR A 104 -9.83 -5.93 22.40
C THR A 104 -9.36 -7.16 21.60
N PRO A 105 -8.05 -7.43 21.57
CA PRO A 105 -7.51 -8.55 20.78
C PRO A 105 -7.94 -9.91 21.38
N THR A 106 -7.99 -10.94 20.54
CA THR A 106 -8.27 -12.31 20.97
C THR A 106 -7.17 -12.84 21.90
N THR A 107 -5.91 -12.50 21.62
CA THR A 107 -4.78 -12.81 22.50
C THR A 107 -4.27 -11.52 23.11
N ALA A 108 -4.27 -11.43 24.44
CA ALA A 108 -3.73 -10.28 25.14
C ALA A 108 -2.26 -10.04 24.79
N LEU A 109 -1.88 -8.78 24.69
CA LEU A 109 -0.47 -8.41 24.51
C LEU A 109 0.31 -8.67 25.80
N ALA A 110 1.61 -8.93 25.64
CA ALA A 110 2.52 -9.06 26.77
C ALA A 110 2.50 -7.80 27.63
N ASP A 111 2.86 -7.94 28.90
CA ASP A 111 2.99 -6.87 29.88
C ASP A 111 1.71 -6.03 30.07
N GLY A 112 0.55 -6.60 29.76
CA GLY A 112 -0.74 -5.92 29.90
C GLY A 112 -0.93 -4.72 28.96
N ARG A 113 -0.14 -4.63 27.89
CA ARG A 113 -0.23 -3.55 26.90
C ARG A 113 -1.59 -3.51 26.23
N GLN A 114 -2.13 -2.31 26.11
CA GLN A 114 -3.40 -2.03 25.49
C GLN A 114 -3.27 -0.86 24.52
N TYR A 115 -4.07 -0.90 23.45
CA TYR A 115 -4.13 0.17 22.46
C TYR A 115 -5.58 0.49 22.10
N ALA A 116 -5.81 1.76 21.79
CA ALA A 116 -7.02 2.24 21.17
C ALA A 116 -6.68 2.90 19.82
N LEU A 117 -7.61 2.92 18.89
CA LEU A 117 -7.48 3.77 17.71
C LEU A 117 -7.80 5.23 18.08
N HIS A 118 -7.34 6.16 17.26
CA HIS A 118 -7.78 7.54 17.34
C HIS A 118 -9.32 7.61 17.41
N PRO A 119 -9.95 8.51 18.22
CA PRO A 119 -11.40 8.56 18.40
C PRO A 119 -12.22 8.68 17.10
N ALA A 120 -11.64 9.26 16.06
CA ALA A 120 -12.27 9.37 14.74
C ALA A 120 -12.33 8.05 13.93
N MET A 121 -11.71 6.96 14.44
CA MET A 121 -11.55 5.70 13.69
C MET A 121 -12.51 4.60 14.18
N THR A 122 -13.74 4.96 14.49
CA THR A 122 -14.74 4.01 15.02
C THR A 122 -15.04 2.85 14.07
N ALA A 123 -15.12 3.09 12.77
CA ALA A 123 -15.42 2.06 11.78
C ALA A 123 -14.33 0.98 11.69
N LEU A 124 -13.04 1.34 11.81
CA LEU A 124 -11.95 0.37 11.89
C LEU A 124 -11.89 -0.32 13.26
N ALA A 125 -12.24 0.38 14.36
CA ALA A 125 -12.36 -0.25 15.67
C ALA A 125 -13.46 -1.34 15.68
N ASP A 126 -14.60 -1.08 15.05
CA ASP A 126 -15.68 -2.06 14.86
C ASP A 126 -15.21 -3.25 13.98
N LEU A 127 -14.48 -2.96 12.92
CA LEU A 127 -13.92 -3.98 12.04
C LEU A 127 -12.90 -4.88 12.76
N PHE A 128 -12.13 -4.33 13.70
CA PHE A 128 -11.24 -5.10 14.56
C PHE A 128 -12.02 -5.87 15.63
N ASN A 129 -12.82 -5.18 16.44
CA ASN A 129 -13.44 -5.74 17.65
C ASN A 129 -14.59 -6.69 17.34
N THR A 130 -15.48 -6.31 16.43
CA THR A 130 -16.75 -6.99 16.16
C THR A 130 -16.61 -7.95 14.98
N ALA A 131 -16.16 -7.47 13.85
CA ALA A 131 -16.05 -8.29 12.64
C ALA A 131 -14.83 -9.22 12.67
N GLY A 132 -13.77 -8.88 13.40
CA GLY A 132 -12.54 -9.67 13.45
C GLY A 132 -11.80 -9.77 12.12
N LYS A 133 -11.93 -8.75 11.25
CA LYS A 133 -11.41 -8.73 9.88
C LYS A 133 -10.25 -7.73 9.69
N MET A 134 -9.74 -7.18 10.77
CA MET A 134 -8.59 -6.29 10.79
C MET A 134 -7.52 -6.79 11.76
N ALA A 135 -6.27 -6.71 11.36
CA ALA A 135 -5.08 -6.87 12.20
C ALA A 135 -4.32 -5.54 12.29
N VAL A 136 -3.68 -5.30 13.41
CA VAL A 136 -2.73 -4.18 13.58
C VAL A 136 -1.31 -4.74 13.58
N GLN A 137 -0.52 -4.28 12.63
CA GLN A 137 0.91 -4.57 12.57
C GLN A 137 1.68 -3.43 13.21
N LEU A 138 2.33 -3.72 14.32
CA LEU A 138 3.11 -2.76 15.08
C LEU A 138 4.49 -2.55 14.45
N ASN A 139 4.95 -1.30 14.48
CA ASN A 139 6.32 -0.88 14.27
C ASN A 139 7.00 -1.47 13.02
N VAL A 140 6.41 -1.21 11.85
CA VAL A 140 6.95 -1.54 10.53
C VAL A 140 7.72 -0.35 9.97
N GLY A 141 8.83 -0.60 9.33
CA GLY A 141 9.56 0.42 8.56
C GLY A 141 10.66 -0.19 7.70
N PRO A 142 11.26 0.61 6.82
CA PRO A 142 12.43 0.17 6.07
C PRO A 142 13.54 -0.27 7.02
N LEU A 143 14.03 -1.49 6.85
CA LEU A 143 15.09 -2.07 7.68
C LEU A 143 15.90 -3.03 6.82
N VAL A 144 17.23 -2.86 6.81
CA VAL A 144 18.14 -3.73 6.05
C VAL A 144 18.49 -4.97 6.85
N VAL A 145 18.78 -4.78 8.13
CA VAL A 145 19.05 -5.82 9.12
C VAL A 145 18.42 -5.42 10.45
N PRO A 146 18.12 -6.34 11.37
CA PRO A 146 17.75 -5.98 12.73
C PRO A 146 18.77 -5.05 13.38
N LEU A 147 18.33 -3.99 14.03
CA LEU A 147 19.21 -2.98 14.64
C LEU A 147 18.75 -2.62 16.05
N THR A 148 19.71 -2.54 16.97
CA THR A 148 19.56 -1.81 18.24
C THR A 148 19.96 -0.35 18.04
N ARG A 149 19.64 0.51 19.01
CA ARG A 149 20.10 1.89 19.03
C ARG A 149 21.64 2.01 19.05
N ALA A 150 22.31 1.15 19.80
CA ALA A 150 23.77 1.11 19.83
C ALA A 150 24.38 0.79 18.47
N GLN A 151 23.79 -0.17 17.76
CA GLN A 151 24.17 -0.53 16.37
C GLN A 151 23.83 0.59 15.39
N TYR A 152 22.67 1.24 15.52
CA TYR A 152 22.32 2.41 14.73
C TYR A 152 23.33 3.54 14.88
N ASN A 153 23.81 3.81 16.10
CA ASN A 153 24.80 4.85 16.38
C ASN A 153 26.23 4.46 15.98
N ASN A 154 26.50 3.20 15.65
CA ASN A 154 27.82 2.72 15.27
C ASN A 154 28.20 3.25 13.88
N SER A 155 29.42 3.72 13.72
CA SER A 155 29.91 4.26 12.43
C SER A 155 30.18 3.18 11.37
N ASN A 156 30.30 1.90 11.76
CA ASN A 156 30.56 0.81 10.83
C ASN A 156 29.28 0.39 10.07
N ARG A 157 28.97 1.13 9.01
CA ARG A 157 27.81 0.88 8.15
C ARG A 157 27.88 -0.40 7.29
N LYS A 158 29.04 -1.05 7.23
CA LYS A 158 29.16 -2.38 6.61
C LYS A 158 28.62 -3.48 7.51
N LEU A 159 28.83 -3.33 8.82
CA LEU A 159 28.34 -4.30 9.81
C LEU A 159 26.88 -4.02 10.21
N TYR A 160 26.52 -2.76 10.30
CA TYR A 160 25.19 -2.28 10.70
C TYR A 160 24.60 -1.37 9.59
N PRO A 161 24.23 -1.96 8.43
CA PRO A 161 23.67 -1.19 7.33
C PRO A 161 22.33 -0.58 7.72
N GLN A 162 22.12 0.66 7.33
CA GLN A 162 20.89 1.41 7.54
C GLN A 162 20.22 1.69 6.20
N PRO A 163 18.90 1.86 6.16
CA PRO A 163 18.25 2.43 5.00
C PRO A 163 18.86 3.80 4.67
N PRO A 164 19.13 4.09 3.40
CA PRO A 164 19.69 5.39 3.02
C PRO A 164 18.69 6.52 3.28
N LYS A 165 19.21 7.69 3.62
CA LYS A 165 18.45 8.94 3.78
C LYS A 165 17.18 8.79 4.62
N LEU A 166 17.28 8.14 5.78
CA LEU A 166 16.20 8.09 6.76
C LEU A 166 15.65 9.50 7.00
N PHE A 167 14.34 9.59 7.18
CA PHE A 167 13.59 10.83 7.42
C PHE A 167 13.41 11.73 6.18
N SER A 168 13.81 11.31 4.98
CA SER A 168 13.50 11.98 3.71
C SER A 168 12.26 11.35 3.08
N HIS A 169 11.24 12.16 2.74
CA HIS A 169 10.01 11.66 2.11
C HIS A 169 10.29 10.90 0.83
N ASN A 170 10.97 11.51 -0.14
CA ASN A 170 11.18 10.91 -1.46
C ASN A 170 11.90 9.56 -1.37
N ASP A 171 12.97 9.50 -0.56
CA ASP A 171 13.75 8.27 -0.41
C ASP A 171 12.97 7.20 0.35
N GLN A 172 12.28 7.55 1.44
CA GLN A 172 11.56 6.57 2.24
C GLN A 172 10.29 6.09 1.54
N GLN A 173 9.58 6.94 0.79
CA GLN A 173 8.50 6.52 -0.10
C GLN A 173 8.99 5.50 -1.13
N SER A 174 10.16 5.76 -1.74
CA SER A 174 10.76 4.83 -2.69
C SER A 174 11.17 3.53 -2.04
N ILE A 175 11.83 3.58 -0.86
CA ILE A 175 12.28 2.37 -0.15
C ILE A 175 11.09 1.51 0.28
N TRP A 176 10.00 2.11 0.77
CA TRP A 176 8.77 1.39 1.09
C TRP A 176 8.18 0.66 -0.12
N GLN A 177 8.23 1.28 -1.29
CA GLN A 177 7.63 0.76 -2.51
C GLN A 177 8.54 -0.20 -3.28
N SER A 178 9.87 -0.12 -3.10
CA SER A 178 10.84 -0.80 -3.97
C SER A 178 12.04 -1.42 -3.26
N SER A 179 12.16 -1.27 -1.95
CA SER A 179 13.37 -1.60 -1.18
C SER A 179 14.63 -0.86 -1.68
N SER A 180 14.48 0.23 -2.44
CA SER A 180 15.55 1.02 -3.06
C SER A 180 15.30 2.51 -2.87
N PRO A 181 16.35 3.37 -2.78
CA PRO A 181 16.19 4.80 -2.63
C PRO A 181 15.57 5.45 -3.88
N GLU A 182 15.36 6.75 -3.82
CA GLU A 182 14.84 7.55 -4.94
C GLU A 182 15.56 7.24 -6.26
N GLY A 183 14.77 7.17 -7.34
CA GLY A 183 15.24 6.76 -8.68
C GLY A 183 15.01 5.29 -9.00
N SER A 184 14.41 4.52 -8.11
CA SER A 184 13.93 3.16 -8.44
C SER A 184 12.86 3.22 -9.53
N THR A 185 12.94 2.28 -10.45
CA THR A 185 11.96 2.13 -11.55
C THR A 185 11.07 0.92 -11.39
N VAL A 186 11.30 0.10 -10.36
CA VAL A 186 10.61 -1.17 -10.11
C VAL A 186 10.22 -1.24 -8.65
N GLY A 187 9.01 -1.69 -8.35
CA GLY A 187 8.48 -1.86 -7.00
C GLY A 187 8.08 -3.30 -6.71
N TRP A 188 8.02 -3.65 -5.42
CA TRP A 188 7.73 -5.03 -5.02
C TRP A 188 6.30 -5.47 -5.39
N GLY A 189 5.33 -4.58 -5.44
CA GLY A 189 3.98 -4.88 -5.93
C GLY A 189 3.96 -5.21 -7.43
N GLY A 190 4.75 -4.49 -8.23
CA GLY A 190 4.95 -4.78 -9.65
C GLY A 190 5.68 -6.09 -9.90
N ASN A 191 6.71 -6.40 -9.09
CA ASN A 191 7.41 -7.69 -9.17
C ASN A 191 6.50 -8.89 -8.79
N ILE A 192 5.61 -8.72 -7.82
CA ILE A 192 4.52 -9.69 -7.55
C ILE A 192 3.61 -9.81 -8.78
N GLY A 193 3.29 -8.68 -9.42
CA GLY A 193 2.53 -8.63 -10.67
C GLY A 193 3.20 -9.40 -11.80
N ASP A 194 4.53 -9.31 -11.95
CA ASP A 194 5.29 -10.05 -12.98
C ASP A 194 5.06 -11.56 -12.89
N LEU A 195 5.07 -12.11 -11.68
CA LEU A 195 4.81 -13.53 -11.43
C LEU A 195 3.34 -13.92 -11.71
N ALA A 196 2.44 -12.96 -11.64
CA ALA A 196 1.01 -13.16 -11.82
C ALA A 196 0.53 -12.99 -13.29
N LEU A 197 1.37 -12.43 -14.18
CA LEU A 197 0.97 -12.13 -15.56
C LEU A 197 0.44 -13.36 -16.32
N SER A 198 1.10 -14.52 -16.17
CA SER A 198 0.71 -15.76 -16.83
C SER A 198 -0.58 -16.39 -16.30
N GLN A 199 -1.04 -15.97 -15.11
CA GLN A 199 -2.29 -16.44 -14.50
C GLN A 199 -3.50 -15.64 -14.99
N ASN A 200 -3.27 -14.46 -15.59
CA ASN A 200 -4.30 -13.57 -16.10
C ASN A 200 -4.47 -13.75 -17.61
N GLY A 201 -5.71 -13.82 -18.07
CA GLY A 201 -6.03 -13.78 -19.51
C GLY A 201 -5.73 -12.43 -20.16
N ASN A 202 -5.76 -11.35 -19.36
CA ASN A 202 -5.31 -10.02 -19.78
C ASN A 202 -4.32 -9.45 -18.76
N ALA A 203 -3.04 -9.52 -19.10
CA ALA A 203 -1.94 -9.08 -18.24
C ALA A 203 -1.94 -7.56 -17.94
N LEU A 204 -2.56 -6.74 -18.80
CA LEU A 204 -2.57 -5.29 -18.69
C LEU A 204 -3.24 -4.79 -17.39
N PHE A 205 -4.21 -5.54 -16.87
CA PHE A 205 -4.97 -5.16 -15.69
C PHE A 205 -4.49 -5.85 -14.41
N THR A 206 -3.27 -6.38 -14.41
CA THR A 206 -2.65 -7.01 -13.22
C THR A 206 -2.27 -5.97 -12.18
N CYS A 207 -1.62 -4.88 -12.58
CA CYS A 207 -1.16 -3.79 -11.70
C CYS A 207 -1.94 -2.52 -12.03
N VAL A 208 -2.80 -2.07 -11.10
CA VAL A 208 -3.74 -0.97 -11.36
C VAL A 208 -3.60 0.14 -10.32
N SER A 209 -3.36 1.37 -10.77
CA SER A 209 -3.38 2.56 -9.92
C SER A 209 -4.63 3.41 -10.14
N VAL A 210 -5.19 3.90 -9.04
CA VAL A 210 -6.30 4.89 -9.05
C VAL A 210 -5.82 6.27 -8.58
N SER A 211 -4.54 6.40 -8.21
CA SER A 211 -3.95 7.62 -7.65
C SER A 211 -2.70 8.11 -8.40
N GLY A 212 -2.62 7.88 -9.71
CA GLY A 212 -1.49 8.29 -10.53
C GLY A 212 -0.34 7.26 -10.54
N ASN A 213 0.87 7.70 -10.88
CA ASN A 213 2.03 6.82 -10.96
C ASN A 213 2.53 6.42 -9.57
N ALA A 214 2.78 5.12 -9.38
CA ALA A 214 3.40 4.59 -8.18
C ALA A 214 4.52 3.59 -8.57
N VAL A 215 5.73 3.80 -8.05
CA VAL A 215 6.85 2.86 -8.22
C VAL A 215 6.46 1.47 -7.75
N PHE A 216 5.66 1.39 -6.68
CA PHE A 216 5.11 0.16 -6.14
C PHE A 216 4.54 -0.80 -7.18
N LEU A 217 3.84 -0.29 -8.21
CA LEU A 217 3.16 -1.10 -9.24
C LEU A 217 3.99 -1.39 -10.49
N SER A 218 5.18 -0.82 -10.61
CA SER A 218 6.04 -1.04 -11.77
C SER A 218 6.83 -2.34 -11.58
N GLY A 219 6.63 -3.32 -12.44
CA GLY A 219 7.43 -4.54 -12.50
C GLY A 219 8.57 -4.44 -13.52
N ASP A 220 9.36 -5.50 -13.65
CA ASP A 220 10.31 -5.65 -14.76
C ASP A 220 9.57 -5.83 -16.10
N THR A 221 8.40 -6.45 -16.08
CA THR A 221 7.54 -6.73 -17.23
C THR A 221 6.14 -6.14 -17.06
N ALA A 222 5.56 -6.24 -15.87
CA ALA A 222 4.24 -5.73 -15.56
C ALA A 222 4.22 -4.20 -15.70
N LEU A 223 3.31 -3.71 -16.51
CA LEU A 223 3.06 -2.28 -16.68
C LEU A 223 1.91 -1.86 -15.76
N GLN A 224 2.07 -0.69 -15.15
CA GLN A 224 1.00 -0.09 -14.39
C GLN A 224 -0.09 0.42 -15.35
N TYR A 225 -1.35 -0.01 -15.13
CA TYR A 225 -2.52 0.59 -15.74
C TYR A 225 -3.08 1.66 -14.82
N GLN A 226 -3.35 2.85 -15.37
CA GLN A 226 -3.96 3.95 -14.59
C GLN A 226 -5.44 4.08 -14.93
N VAL A 227 -6.26 4.20 -13.89
CA VAL A 227 -7.69 4.50 -14.01
C VAL A 227 -8.03 5.66 -13.08
N SER A 228 -8.89 6.56 -13.52
CA SER A 228 -9.39 7.66 -12.66
C SER A 228 -10.58 7.20 -11.81
N THR A 229 -10.93 7.97 -10.79
CA THR A 229 -12.13 7.72 -9.97
C THR A 229 -13.44 7.79 -10.79
N SER A 230 -13.43 8.44 -11.94
CA SER A 230 -14.57 8.51 -12.88
C SER A 230 -14.56 7.40 -13.93
N GLY A 231 -13.49 6.66 -14.08
CA GLY A 231 -13.35 5.56 -15.05
C GLY A 231 -12.05 5.58 -15.82
N ALA A 232 -11.98 4.77 -16.88
CA ALA A 232 -10.84 4.72 -17.75
C ALA A 232 -10.63 6.07 -18.47
N VAL A 233 -9.36 6.46 -18.62
CA VAL A 233 -9.00 7.71 -19.30
C VAL A 233 -9.00 7.47 -20.81
N GLY A 234 -9.95 8.09 -21.50
CA GLY A 234 -10.11 7.96 -22.94
C GLY A 234 -9.39 9.06 -23.73
N ILE A 235 -8.98 8.72 -24.95
CA ILE A 235 -8.47 9.69 -25.92
C ILE A 235 -9.68 10.37 -26.59
N ASN A 236 -9.93 11.63 -26.29
CA ASN A 236 -11.14 12.35 -26.74
C ASN A 236 -11.32 12.36 -28.25
N SER A 237 -10.24 12.47 -29.03
CA SER A 237 -10.29 12.42 -30.51
C SER A 237 -10.73 11.06 -31.08
N VAL A 238 -10.70 10.01 -30.26
CA VAL A 238 -11.19 8.67 -30.63
C VAL A 238 -12.56 8.38 -30.02
N LYS A 239 -12.77 8.80 -28.76
CA LYS A 239 -13.95 8.48 -27.95
C LYS A 239 -15.18 9.32 -28.31
N ASN A 240 -14.99 10.60 -28.56
CA ASN A 240 -16.09 11.51 -28.86
C ASN A 240 -16.77 11.17 -30.19
N SER A 241 -18.04 11.50 -30.35
CA SER A 241 -18.78 11.29 -31.60
C SER A 241 -18.26 12.16 -32.74
N THR A 242 -17.74 13.35 -32.43
CA THR A 242 -17.16 14.31 -33.37
C THR A 242 -15.88 14.94 -32.84
N VAL A 243 -15.02 15.41 -33.74
CA VAL A 243 -13.85 16.26 -33.45
C VAL A 243 -14.02 17.54 -34.28
N TYR A 244 -13.93 18.69 -33.66
CA TYR A 244 -14.24 19.99 -34.26
C TYR A 244 -15.62 20.01 -34.97
N GLY A 245 -16.62 19.33 -34.38
CA GLY A 245 -17.96 19.23 -34.94
C GLY A 245 -18.11 18.27 -36.13
N SER A 246 -17.07 17.57 -36.54
CA SER A 246 -17.07 16.68 -37.72
C SER A 246 -16.81 15.22 -37.37
N ALA A 247 -17.68 14.31 -37.80
CA ALA A 247 -17.49 12.87 -37.69
C ALA A 247 -16.41 12.36 -38.65
N THR A 248 -16.22 13.00 -39.81
CA THR A 248 -15.17 12.67 -40.75
C THR A 248 -13.79 12.97 -40.18
N VAL A 249 -13.62 14.14 -39.57
CA VAL A 249 -12.36 14.49 -38.87
C VAL A 249 -12.08 13.50 -37.75
N LYS A 250 -13.10 13.14 -36.96
CA LYS A 250 -12.97 12.11 -35.92
C LYS A 250 -12.46 10.78 -36.48
N SER A 251 -13.04 10.30 -37.57
CA SER A 251 -12.64 9.04 -38.21
C SER A 251 -11.20 9.09 -38.73
N ALA A 252 -10.82 10.19 -39.40
CA ALA A 252 -9.44 10.39 -39.88
C ALA A 252 -8.44 10.45 -38.72
N MET A 253 -8.74 11.14 -37.63
CA MET A 253 -7.89 11.19 -36.42
C MET A 253 -7.74 9.79 -35.78
N ALA A 254 -8.84 9.05 -35.64
CA ALA A 254 -8.80 7.69 -35.09
C ALA A 254 -7.95 6.75 -35.93
N GLN A 255 -8.04 6.87 -37.26
CA GLN A 255 -7.20 6.10 -38.20
C GLN A 255 -5.71 6.48 -38.06
N LEU A 256 -5.39 7.78 -38.08
CA LEU A 256 -4.03 8.27 -37.92
C LEU A 256 -3.34 7.75 -36.64
N LEU A 257 -4.07 7.67 -35.53
CA LEU A 257 -3.57 7.28 -34.21
C LEU A 257 -3.44 5.76 -34.02
N GLN A 258 -4.07 4.94 -34.87
CA GLN A 258 -4.15 3.48 -34.64
C GLN A 258 -3.65 2.64 -35.83
N GLU A 259 -3.43 3.27 -36.99
CA GLU A 259 -2.98 2.59 -38.19
C GLU A 259 -1.49 2.24 -38.11
N ALA A 260 -1.11 1.08 -38.65
CA ALA A 260 0.29 0.68 -38.75
C ALA A 260 1.11 1.66 -39.61
N ARG A 261 2.35 1.94 -39.21
CA ARG A 261 3.28 2.84 -39.86
C ARG A 261 4.54 2.10 -40.30
N SER A 262 5.16 2.57 -41.38
CA SER A 262 6.42 2.01 -41.85
C SER A 262 7.63 2.41 -40.95
N HIS A 263 7.59 3.59 -40.35
CA HIS A 263 8.62 4.01 -39.43
C HIS A 263 8.45 3.35 -38.04
N ALA A 264 9.50 2.71 -37.54
CA ALA A 264 9.43 1.87 -36.32
C ALA A 264 8.88 2.61 -35.08
N LEU A 265 9.33 3.85 -34.82
CA LEU A 265 8.86 4.63 -33.66
C LEU A 265 7.42 5.09 -33.81
N GLU A 266 6.99 5.50 -35.01
CA GLU A 266 5.61 5.88 -35.29
C GLU A 266 4.67 4.66 -35.15
N ASN A 267 5.10 3.53 -35.68
CA ASN A 267 4.35 2.27 -35.57
C ASN A 267 4.20 1.84 -34.10
N GLU A 268 5.27 1.94 -33.30
CA GLU A 268 5.19 1.64 -31.88
C GLU A 268 4.27 2.62 -31.13
N TYR A 269 4.35 3.92 -31.43
CA TYR A 269 3.43 4.91 -30.87
C TYR A 269 1.97 4.57 -31.18
N ASN A 270 1.64 4.25 -32.43
CA ASN A 270 0.28 3.88 -32.84
C ASN A 270 -0.17 2.58 -32.19
N ARG A 271 0.74 1.60 -32.05
CA ARG A 271 0.46 0.34 -31.35
C ARG A 271 0.12 0.56 -29.87
N VAL A 272 0.89 1.41 -29.17
CA VAL A 272 0.62 1.79 -27.77
C VAL A 272 -0.71 2.52 -27.65
N THR A 273 -0.98 3.46 -28.57
CA THR A 273 -2.23 4.23 -28.61
C THR A 273 -3.44 3.33 -28.86
N LYS A 274 -3.35 2.42 -29.82
CA LYS A 274 -4.41 1.43 -30.08
C LYS A 274 -4.70 0.57 -28.87
N ARG A 275 -3.67 0.04 -28.22
CA ARG A 275 -3.80 -0.74 -26.97
C ARG A 275 -4.47 0.07 -25.85
N ALA A 276 -4.15 1.37 -25.73
CA ALA A 276 -4.78 2.24 -24.75
C ALA A 276 -6.28 2.45 -25.02
N VAL A 277 -6.66 2.59 -26.30
CA VAL A 277 -8.07 2.70 -26.72
C VAL A 277 -8.85 1.41 -26.44
N GLU A 278 -8.26 0.26 -26.78
CA GLU A 278 -8.85 -1.06 -26.52
C GLU A 278 -9.01 -1.32 -25.01
N ALA A 279 -7.99 -0.95 -24.22
CA ALA A 279 -8.03 -1.04 -22.76
C ALA A 279 -9.13 -0.15 -22.16
N GLU A 280 -9.27 1.09 -22.64
CA GLU A 280 -10.34 2.01 -22.22
C GLU A 280 -11.71 1.41 -22.46
N THR A 281 -11.95 0.87 -23.63
CA THR A 281 -13.22 0.21 -24.00
C THR A 281 -13.50 -0.98 -23.09
N THR A 282 -12.50 -1.83 -22.86
CA THR A 282 -12.61 -3.02 -22.00
C THR A 282 -12.93 -2.64 -20.54
N VAL A 283 -12.19 -1.68 -19.98
CA VAL A 283 -12.41 -1.23 -18.62
C VAL A 283 -13.78 -0.55 -18.48
N THR A 284 -14.15 0.33 -19.42
CA THR A 284 -15.44 1.02 -19.39
C THR A 284 -16.60 0.01 -19.38
N ALA A 285 -16.53 -1.04 -20.16
CA ALA A 285 -17.54 -2.10 -20.15
C ALA A 285 -17.52 -2.90 -18.83
N ALA A 286 -16.32 -3.28 -18.34
CA ALA A 286 -16.16 -4.11 -17.14
C ALA A 286 -16.64 -3.42 -15.85
N ILE A 287 -16.47 -2.10 -15.74
CA ILE A 287 -16.88 -1.34 -14.55
C ILE A 287 -18.36 -0.95 -14.54
N GLN A 288 -19.16 -1.32 -15.57
CA GLN A 288 -20.61 -1.14 -15.57
C GLN A 288 -21.34 -2.27 -14.81
N PRO A 289 -22.52 -1.99 -14.21
CA PRO A 289 -23.08 -0.66 -13.97
C PRO A 289 -22.23 0.18 -13.02
N ALA A 290 -22.35 1.51 -13.08
CA ALA A 290 -21.56 2.42 -12.25
C ALA A 290 -21.87 2.31 -10.74
N THR A 291 -23.05 1.81 -10.39
CA THR A 291 -23.55 1.61 -9.03
C THR A 291 -23.41 0.15 -8.58
N PHE A 292 -23.35 -0.09 -7.29
CA PHE A 292 -23.45 -1.43 -6.71
C PHE A 292 -24.91 -1.80 -6.45
N ALA A 293 -25.22 -3.11 -6.50
CA ALA A 293 -26.55 -3.61 -6.08
C ALA A 293 -26.81 -3.30 -4.60
N THR A 294 -25.77 -3.40 -3.77
CA THR A 294 -25.75 -2.92 -2.39
C THR A 294 -24.58 -1.98 -2.25
N ASP A 295 -24.83 -0.69 -2.07
CA ASP A 295 -23.79 0.31 -1.85
C ASP A 295 -23.47 0.39 -0.35
N THR A 296 -22.27 0.03 0.01
CA THR A 296 -21.78 0.05 1.39
C THR A 296 -20.95 1.30 1.70
N PHE A 297 -20.69 2.15 0.71
CA PHE A 297 -19.90 3.37 0.90
C PHE A 297 -20.75 4.48 1.52
N LEU A 298 -20.99 4.32 2.83
CA LEU A 298 -21.80 5.21 3.63
C LEU A 298 -20.99 5.73 4.83
N VAL A 299 -21.24 6.96 5.22
CA VAL A 299 -20.73 7.56 6.46
C VAL A 299 -21.87 7.84 7.41
N THR A 300 -21.65 7.65 8.70
CA THR A 300 -22.59 8.05 9.75
C THR A 300 -22.34 9.51 10.10
N ASN A 301 -23.37 10.33 9.98
CA ASN A 301 -23.37 11.74 10.33
C ASN A 301 -23.52 11.92 11.85
N ALA A 302 -23.29 13.14 12.34
CA ALA A 302 -23.39 13.46 13.77
C ALA A 302 -24.81 13.23 14.36
N ASP A 303 -25.84 13.33 13.53
CA ASP A 303 -27.23 13.05 13.89
C ASP A 303 -27.62 11.56 13.82
N GLY A 304 -26.66 10.68 13.52
CA GLY A 304 -26.87 9.23 13.35
C GLY A 304 -27.41 8.82 11.99
N SER A 305 -27.76 9.76 11.12
CA SER A 305 -28.17 9.46 9.74
C SER A 305 -26.99 8.94 8.91
N LYS A 306 -27.30 8.25 7.79
CA LYS A 306 -26.28 7.80 6.85
C LYS A 306 -26.34 8.57 5.55
N SER A 307 -25.18 8.97 5.05
CA SER A 307 -25.03 9.61 3.75
C SER A 307 -23.93 8.94 2.92
N ALA A 308 -23.92 9.18 1.61
CA ALA A 308 -22.90 8.60 0.73
C ALA A 308 -21.49 9.09 1.09
N ASN A 309 -20.55 8.17 1.21
CA ASN A 309 -19.14 8.51 1.37
C ASN A 309 -18.55 8.91 0.01
N ASN A 310 -18.45 10.20 -0.24
CA ASN A 310 -17.94 10.79 -1.49
C ASN A 310 -16.57 11.45 -1.32
N SER A 311 -15.81 11.11 -0.24
CA SER A 311 -14.44 11.57 -0.10
C SER A 311 -13.59 11.13 -1.30
N GLY A 312 -12.54 11.88 -1.63
CA GLY A 312 -11.66 11.53 -2.74
C GLY A 312 -11.05 10.13 -2.57
N PHE A 313 -10.70 9.76 -1.34
CA PHE A 313 -10.17 8.45 -1.03
C PHE A 313 -11.24 7.34 -1.16
N ALA A 314 -12.46 7.56 -0.68
CA ALA A 314 -13.55 6.60 -0.86
C ALA A 314 -13.86 6.37 -2.36
N ASN A 315 -13.79 7.41 -3.18
CA ASN A 315 -14.00 7.29 -4.63
C ASN A 315 -12.89 6.46 -5.32
N GLN A 316 -11.64 6.51 -4.84
CA GLN A 316 -10.58 5.60 -5.30
C GLN A 316 -10.95 4.15 -4.97
N LEU A 317 -11.34 3.84 -3.73
CA LEU A 317 -11.72 2.49 -3.31
C LEU A 317 -13.01 1.99 -3.99
N LYS A 318 -13.97 2.89 -4.27
CA LYS A 318 -15.14 2.56 -5.12
C LYS A 318 -14.71 2.10 -6.52
N MET A 319 -13.73 2.76 -7.12
CA MET A 319 -13.21 2.35 -8.43
C MET A 319 -12.50 0.99 -8.35
N VAL A 320 -11.67 0.76 -7.34
CA VAL A 320 -11.06 -0.56 -7.08
C VAL A 320 -12.16 -1.64 -6.95
N ALA A 321 -13.22 -1.38 -6.16
CA ALA A 321 -14.32 -2.32 -5.98
C ALA A 321 -15.07 -2.63 -7.29
N ARG A 322 -15.22 -1.63 -8.19
CA ARG A 322 -15.81 -1.83 -9.53
C ARG A 322 -14.91 -2.66 -10.43
N MET A 323 -13.60 -2.40 -10.43
CA MET A 323 -12.61 -3.20 -11.18
C MET A 323 -12.61 -4.67 -10.71
N ILE A 324 -12.61 -4.90 -9.39
CA ILE A 324 -12.68 -6.24 -8.80
C ILE A 324 -13.99 -6.95 -9.19
N ARG A 325 -15.12 -6.25 -9.15
CA ARG A 325 -16.40 -6.78 -9.64
C ARG A 325 -16.32 -7.21 -11.10
N GLY A 326 -15.69 -6.39 -11.93
CA GLY A 326 -15.49 -6.64 -13.36
C GLY A 326 -14.37 -7.63 -13.69
N ARG A 327 -13.74 -8.29 -12.71
CA ARG A 327 -12.56 -9.16 -12.90
C ARG A 327 -12.71 -10.23 -13.98
N LEU A 328 -13.88 -10.82 -14.09
CA LEU A 328 -14.14 -11.84 -15.11
C LEU A 328 -14.14 -11.23 -16.53
N SER A 329 -14.78 -10.08 -16.71
CA SER A 329 -14.78 -9.33 -17.98
C SER A 329 -13.40 -8.76 -18.30
N LEU A 330 -12.58 -8.46 -17.30
CA LEU A 330 -11.20 -8.03 -17.47
C LEU A 330 -10.25 -9.21 -17.72
N GLY A 331 -10.70 -10.45 -17.54
CA GLY A 331 -9.88 -11.64 -17.71
C GLY A 331 -8.77 -11.78 -16.66
N VAL A 332 -9.00 -11.38 -15.40
CA VAL A 332 -7.96 -11.38 -14.37
C VAL A 332 -8.31 -12.27 -13.19
N LYS A 333 -7.30 -12.99 -12.69
CA LYS A 333 -7.32 -13.80 -11.47
C LYS A 333 -6.45 -13.21 -10.36
N ARG A 334 -5.50 -12.38 -10.71
CA ARG A 334 -4.55 -11.74 -9.78
C ARG A 334 -4.46 -10.25 -10.08
N GLN A 335 -4.67 -9.42 -9.07
CA GLN A 335 -4.56 -7.96 -9.22
C GLN A 335 -3.84 -7.32 -8.04
N VAL A 336 -3.00 -6.34 -8.32
CA VAL A 336 -2.36 -5.48 -7.32
C VAL A 336 -2.83 -4.05 -7.57
N PHE A 337 -3.43 -3.44 -6.57
CA PHE A 337 -3.96 -2.08 -6.63
C PHE A 337 -3.15 -1.12 -5.78
N PHE A 338 -3.10 0.14 -6.21
CA PHE A 338 -2.55 1.24 -5.44
C PHE A 338 -3.54 2.39 -5.37
N VAL A 339 -3.84 2.80 -4.14
CA VAL A 339 -4.62 3.99 -3.79
C VAL A 339 -3.86 4.79 -2.74
N SER A 340 -4.11 6.09 -2.64
CA SER A 340 -3.37 6.92 -1.71
C SER A 340 -4.17 8.05 -1.10
N MET A 341 -3.70 8.49 0.06
CA MET A 341 -4.12 9.73 0.73
C MET A 341 -2.88 10.54 1.07
N GLY A 342 -2.92 11.86 0.81
CA GLY A 342 -1.92 12.81 1.28
C GLY A 342 -2.37 13.54 2.55
N GLY A 343 -1.50 14.45 3.02
CA GLY A 343 -1.81 15.36 4.12
C GLY A 343 -1.35 14.88 5.50
N PHE A 344 -0.60 13.77 5.59
CA PHE A 344 -0.11 13.25 6.88
C PHE A 344 1.20 13.89 7.37
N ASP A 345 1.80 14.79 6.59
CA ASP A 345 3.00 15.54 7.00
C ASP A 345 2.63 16.70 7.94
N LEU A 346 2.15 16.36 9.12
CA LEU A 346 1.59 17.30 10.09
C LEU A 346 2.67 17.77 11.07
N HIS A 347 3.51 18.68 10.60
CA HIS A 347 4.44 19.43 11.46
C HIS A 347 3.73 20.47 12.31
N ASP A 348 2.56 20.93 11.85
CA ASP A 348 1.71 21.93 12.48
C ASP A 348 0.26 21.46 12.50
N ASN A 349 -0.55 21.97 13.44
CA ASN A 349 -2.00 21.77 13.50
C ASN A 349 -2.43 20.29 13.45
N LEU A 350 -1.64 19.38 14.06
CA LEU A 350 -1.91 17.93 14.01
C LEU A 350 -3.28 17.61 14.60
N ILE A 351 -3.62 18.19 15.75
CA ILE A 351 -4.91 17.94 16.44
C ILE A 351 -6.11 18.40 15.61
N ALA A 352 -5.96 19.46 14.82
CA ALA A 352 -7.03 19.96 13.97
C ALA A 352 -7.21 19.13 12.69
N ASN A 353 -6.12 18.66 12.08
CA ASN A 353 -6.13 18.09 10.73
C ASN A 353 -6.17 16.55 10.72
N GLN A 354 -5.42 15.89 11.61
CA GLN A 354 -5.32 14.42 11.62
C GLN A 354 -6.67 13.71 11.82
N PRO A 355 -7.59 14.17 12.69
CA PRO A 355 -8.88 13.49 12.87
C PRO A 355 -9.67 13.33 11.59
N GLY A 356 -9.69 14.36 10.73
CA GLY A 356 -10.38 14.31 9.45
C GLY A 356 -9.77 13.29 8.47
N LEU A 357 -8.44 13.20 8.43
CA LEU A 357 -7.72 12.21 7.62
C LEU A 357 -7.96 10.78 8.10
N LEU A 358 -7.85 10.56 9.41
CA LEU A 358 -8.05 9.25 10.03
C LEU A 358 -9.52 8.78 9.91
N LYS A 359 -10.48 9.71 10.03
CA LYS A 359 -11.90 9.39 9.79
C LYS A 359 -12.12 8.93 8.35
N GLN A 360 -11.60 9.67 7.36
CA GLN A 360 -11.72 9.28 5.95
C GLN A 360 -11.09 7.92 5.69
N LEU A 361 -9.91 7.65 6.23
CA LEU A 361 -9.23 6.36 6.15
C LEU A 361 -10.11 5.25 6.73
N SER A 362 -10.57 5.44 7.97
CA SER A 362 -11.37 4.47 8.72
C SER A 362 -12.67 4.12 8.01
N ASP A 363 -13.46 5.13 7.66
CA ASP A 363 -14.75 4.93 7.01
C ASP A 363 -14.59 4.26 5.64
N ALA A 364 -13.65 4.75 4.81
CA ALA A 364 -13.51 4.25 3.45
C ALA A 364 -12.96 2.82 3.38
N VAL A 365 -12.01 2.45 4.25
CA VAL A 365 -11.49 1.08 4.31
C VAL A 365 -12.54 0.10 4.84
N ALA A 366 -13.29 0.49 5.87
CA ALA A 366 -14.40 -0.34 6.39
C ALA A 366 -15.51 -0.50 5.33
N ASN A 367 -15.89 0.59 4.64
CA ASN A 367 -16.86 0.55 3.54
C ASN A 367 -16.40 -0.37 2.40
N PHE A 368 -15.12 -0.29 2.04
CA PHE A 368 -14.54 -1.15 1.00
C PHE A 368 -14.57 -2.62 1.39
N HIS A 369 -14.20 -2.94 2.63
CA HIS A 369 -14.28 -4.33 3.13
C HIS A 369 -15.73 -4.85 3.08
N ALA A 370 -16.69 -4.09 3.59
CA ALA A 370 -18.11 -4.42 3.51
C ALA A 370 -18.59 -4.60 2.06
N GLN A 371 -18.06 -3.80 1.11
CA GLN A 371 -18.36 -3.98 -0.31
C GLN A 371 -17.77 -5.29 -0.87
N MET A 372 -16.60 -5.72 -0.38
CA MET A 372 -16.04 -7.04 -0.75
C MET A 372 -16.89 -8.19 -0.17
N GLU A 373 -17.39 -8.04 1.04
CA GLU A 373 -18.35 -9.01 1.64
C GLU A 373 -19.64 -9.08 0.82
N ALA A 374 -20.23 -7.95 0.48
CA ALA A 374 -21.46 -7.91 -0.34
C ALA A 374 -21.27 -8.54 -1.74
N GLN A 375 -20.02 -8.57 -2.24
CA GLN A 375 -19.67 -9.23 -3.51
C GLN A 375 -19.23 -10.70 -3.33
N GLY A 376 -19.17 -11.25 -2.10
CA GLY A 376 -18.67 -12.59 -1.82
C GLY A 376 -17.17 -12.76 -2.05
N LEU A 377 -16.39 -11.66 -1.94
CA LEU A 377 -14.96 -11.62 -2.25
C LEU A 377 -14.09 -11.23 -1.06
N ALA A 378 -14.64 -11.15 0.15
CA ALA A 378 -13.88 -10.69 1.32
C ALA A 378 -12.59 -11.50 1.56
N ASP A 379 -12.65 -12.84 1.41
CA ASP A 379 -11.48 -13.73 1.58
C ASP A 379 -10.49 -13.69 0.42
N LYS A 380 -10.85 -13.04 -0.66
CA LYS A 380 -10.05 -12.92 -1.89
C LYS A 380 -9.33 -11.58 -2.00
N VAL A 381 -9.65 -10.61 -1.14
CA VAL A 381 -9.13 -9.25 -1.21
C VAL A 381 -8.51 -8.87 0.13
N THR A 382 -7.25 -8.45 0.09
CA THR A 382 -6.53 -7.97 1.27
C THR A 382 -6.10 -6.52 1.03
N THR A 383 -6.53 -5.64 1.93
CA THR A 383 -6.13 -4.22 1.98
C THR A 383 -5.08 -4.04 3.06
N PHE A 384 -4.01 -3.33 2.78
CA PHE A 384 -2.97 -3.00 3.75
C PHE A 384 -2.55 -1.55 3.63
N THR A 385 -2.16 -0.94 4.75
CA THR A 385 -1.65 0.43 4.76
C THR A 385 -0.13 0.46 4.69
N ALA A 386 0.40 1.53 4.11
CA ALA A 386 1.81 1.90 4.05
C ALA A 386 1.94 3.41 4.24
N SER A 387 3.12 3.91 4.59
CA SER A 387 3.40 5.34 4.72
C SER A 387 4.88 5.58 4.50
N ASP A 388 5.29 6.81 4.26
CA ASP A 388 6.70 7.19 4.06
C ASP A 388 7.55 6.67 5.23
N PHE A 389 7.10 6.99 6.45
CA PHE A 389 7.68 6.63 7.74
C PHE A 389 6.64 6.84 8.85
N GLY A 390 6.99 6.51 10.09
CA GLY A 390 6.30 7.03 11.28
C GLY A 390 6.80 8.42 11.64
N ARG A 391 6.26 9.00 12.74
CA ARG A 391 6.64 10.32 13.24
C ARG A 391 7.38 10.21 14.57
N THR A 392 7.94 11.33 15.07
CA THR A 392 8.49 11.39 16.41
C THR A 392 7.38 11.21 17.46
N LEU A 393 7.71 10.54 18.57
CA LEU A 393 6.81 10.53 19.73
C LEU A 393 6.79 11.91 20.40
N ALA A 394 7.94 12.59 20.46
CA ALA A 394 8.01 13.97 20.92
C ALA A 394 7.21 14.90 20.01
N SER A 395 6.51 15.86 20.59
CA SER A 395 5.94 17.00 19.87
C SER A 395 7.04 18.01 19.50
N ASN A 396 6.85 18.71 18.38
CA ASN A 396 7.65 19.88 18.00
C ASN A 396 6.93 21.21 18.31
N GLY A 397 5.81 21.14 19.02
CA GLY A 397 4.90 22.25 19.33
C GLY A 397 3.48 21.75 19.21
N ASP A 398 2.83 21.91 18.05
CA ASP A 398 1.47 21.45 17.76
C ASP A 398 1.39 20.36 16.69
N GLY A 399 2.54 19.75 16.36
CA GLY A 399 2.69 18.62 15.45
C GLY A 399 3.80 17.66 15.87
N SER A 400 4.33 16.89 14.91
CA SER A 400 5.44 15.96 15.12
C SER A 400 6.37 15.93 13.90
N ASP A 401 7.64 15.59 14.13
CA ASP A 401 8.66 15.53 13.06
C ASP A 401 8.74 14.15 12.43
N HIS A 402 9.54 14.02 11.35
CA HIS A 402 9.80 12.78 10.66
C HIS A 402 10.41 11.72 11.59
N GLY A 403 9.88 10.53 11.52
CA GLY A 403 10.33 9.36 12.28
C GLY A 403 10.72 8.21 11.37
N TRP A 404 10.65 6.96 11.87
CA TRP A 404 11.06 5.77 11.14
C TRP A 404 9.96 4.69 11.15
N GLY A 405 9.89 3.85 12.20
CA GLY A 405 8.85 2.83 12.33
C GLY A 405 7.45 3.40 12.54
N SER A 406 6.44 2.76 12.00
CA SER A 406 5.03 3.13 12.11
C SER A 406 4.14 1.92 12.38
N HIS A 407 2.88 2.15 12.73
CA HIS A 407 1.87 1.11 12.86
C HIS A 407 1.00 1.08 11.61
N HIS A 408 0.65 -0.14 11.16
CA HIS A 408 -0.11 -0.34 9.94
C HIS A 408 -1.29 -1.29 10.16
N PHE A 409 -2.27 -1.22 9.26
CA PHE A 409 -3.48 -2.04 9.28
C PHE A 409 -3.47 -3.01 8.12
N VAL A 410 -3.94 -4.24 8.39
CA VAL A 410 -4.23 -5.23 7.36
C VAL A 410 -5.68 -5.66 7.52
N VAL A 411 -6.47 -5.54 6.45
CA VAL A 411 -7.92 -5.77 6.43
C VAL A 411 -8.28 -6.74 5.32
N GLY A 412 -9.10 -7.74 5.63
CA GLY A 412 -9.59 -8.71 4.65
C GLY A 412 -10.20 -9.94 5.32
N GLY A 413 -10.97 -10.71 4.57
CA GLY A 413 -11.58 -11.94 5.08
C GLY A 413 -10.55 -13.00 5.45
N ALA A 414 -9.44 -13.09 4.70
CA ALA A 414 -8.34 -14.01 4.96
C ALA A 414 -7.33 -13.50 6.00
N VAL A 415 -7.55 -12.33 6.60
CA VAL A 415 -6.71 -11.81 7.68
C VAL A 415 -7.06 -12.51 8.98
N LYS A 416 -6.05 -12.99 9.71
CA LYS A 416 -6.19 -13.43 11.10
C LYS A 416 -6.35 -12.17 11.97
N GLY A 417 -7.54 -11.59 11.89
CA GLY A 417 -7.88 -10.32 12.50
C GLY A 417 -8.09 -10.41 14.02
N LYS A 418 -8.47 -9.27 14.61
CA LYS A 418 -8.61 -9.10 16.07
C LYS A 418 -7.33 -9.48 16.81
N GLN A 419 -6.18 -9.16 16.21
CA GLN A 419 -4.84 -9.46 16.70
C GLN A 419 -3.88 -8.29 16.43
N PHE A 420 -2.87 -8.21 17.27
CA PHE A 420 -1.69 -7.39 17.04
C PHE A 420 -0.54 -8.29 16.61
N TYR A 421 0.26 -7.83 15.66
CA TYR A 421 1.47 -8.48 15.19
C TYR A 421 2.66 -7.52 15.39
N GLY A 422 3.85 -8.08 15.55
CA GLY A 422 5.05 -7.31 15.90
C GLY A 422 5.15 -7.06 17.41
N THR A 423 6.21 -6.39 17.83
CA THR A 423 6.55 -6.17 19.23
C THR A 423 6.11 -4.79 19.69
N PRO A 424 5.28 -4.65 20.74
CA PRO A 424 4.98 -3.37 21.36
C PRO A 424 6.25 -2.69 21.85
N GLN A 425 6.42 -1.41 21.53
CA GLN A 425 7.59 -0.65 21.95
C GLN A 425 7.33 0.08 23.26
N VAL A 426 8.40 0.27 24.04
CA VAL A 426 8.32 1.12 25.23
C VAL A 426 8.07 2.57 24.82
N VAL A 427 7.12 3.23 25.46
CA VAL A 427 6.78 4.63 25.21
C VAL A 427 7.81 5.51 25.90
N SER A 428 8.79 6.00 25.15
CA SER A 428 9.91 6.77 25.70
C SER A 428 10.58 7.66 24.65
N ILE A 429 11.08 8.80 25.07
CA ILE A 429 12.00 9.67 24.33
C ILE A 429 13.38 9.71 24.97
N ASN A 430 13.63 8.80 25.88
CA ASN A 430 14.79 8.80 26.76
C ASN A 430 16.09 8.55 25.98
N ASN A 431 17.06 9.45 26.17
CA ASN A 431 18.37 9.35 25.53
C ASN A 431 19.46 8.83 26.46
N ASP A 432 19.18 8.62 27.74
CA ASP A 432 20.13 8.05 28.71
C ASP A 432 20.15 6.52 28.55
N PRO A 433 21.33 5.92 28.22
CA PRO A 433 21.45 4.47 28.04
C PRO A 433 21.22 3.66 29.33
N LYS A 434 21.15 4.31 30.50
CA LYS A 434 20.87 3.64 31.77
C LYS A 434 19.38 3.51 32.05
N LEU A 435 18.52 4.15 31.27
CA LEU A 435 17.09 4.16 31.53
C LEU A 435 16.31 3.24 30.60
N ALA A 436 15.24 2.66 31.14
CA ALA A 436 14.36 1.78 30.36
C ALA A 436 13.75 2.52 29.14
N GLY A 437 13.61 1.82 28.01
CA GLY A 437 13.07 2.39 26.78
C GLY A 437 14.09 3.09 25.87
N TYR A 438 15.32 3.22 26.31
CA TYR A 438 16.40 3.80 25.51
C TYR A 438 16.60 3.08 24.17
N GLU A 439 16.54 1.75 24.14
CA GLU A 439 16.87 0.94 22.96
C GLU A 439 15.81 0.97 21.86
N GLY A 440 14.57 1.33 22.16
CA GLY A 440 13.44 1.22 21.22
C GLY A 440 13.34 2.33 20.16
N HIS A 441 14.22 3.37 20.22
CA HIS A 441 14.16 4.52 19.31
C HIS A 441 15.53 5.19 19.10
N VAL A 442 15.65 5.99 18.04
CA VAL A 442 16.90 6.70 17.67
C VAL A 442 16.90 8.19 18.05
N GLY A 443 16.17 8.55 19.09
CA GLY A 443 16.00 9.91 19.59
C GLY A 443 14.61 10.47 19.27
N GLN A 444 14.11 11.37 20.12
CA GLN A 444 12.77 11.97 20.05
C GLN A 444 11.63 10.92 19.90
N GLY A 445 11.88 9.66 20.26
CA GLY A 445 10.91 8.57 20.10
C GLY A 445 10.68 8.14 18.65
N ARG A 446 11.64 8.36 17.73
CA ARG A 446 11.62 7.75 16.39
C ARG A 446 11.85 6.26 16.54
N LEU A 447 10.81 5.47 16.35
CA LEU A 447 10.88 4.02 16.59
C LEU A 447 11.87 3.34 15.65
N ILE A 448 12.74 2.49 16.20
CA ILE A 448 13.50 1.52 15.39
C ILE A 448 12.52 0.41 15.00
N PRO A 449 12.33 0.11 13.70
CA PRO A 449 11.39 -0.92 13.29
C PRO A 449 11.73 -2.29 13.88
N THR A 450 10.71 -2.99 14.37
CA THR A 450 10.78 -4.39 14.81
C THR A 450 10.21 -5.36 13.78
N THR A 451 9.69 -4.82 12.70
CA THR A 451 9.29 -5.56 11.49
C THR A 451 9.76 -4.76 10.28
N SER A 452 10.47 -5.39 9.36
CA SER A 452 10.85 -4.75 8.11
C SER A 452 9.71 -4.68 7.12
N VAL A 453 9.76 -3.73 6.19
CA VAL A 453 8.87 -3.70 5.01
C VAL A 453 8.97 -5.01 4.23
N ASP A 454 10.17 -5.61 4.14
CA ASP A 454 10.38 -6.90 3.45
C ASP A 454 9.61 -8.05 4.14
N GLN A 455 9.58 -8.13 5.48
CA GLN A 455 8.82 -9.14 6.22
C GLN A 455 7.30 -8.94 6.05
N TYR A 456 6.85 -7.67 6.12
CA TYR A 456 5.46 -7.30 5.92
C TYR A 456 5.00 -7.63 4.49
N GLY A 457 5.78 -7.22 3.49
CA GLY A 457 5.55 -7.52 2.07
C GLY A 457 5.60 -9.01 1.75
N ALA A 458 6.54 -9.76 2.33
CA ALA A 458 6.66 -11.21 2.12
C ALA A 458 5.41 -11.97 2.61
N THR A 459 4.84 -11.56 3.75
CA THR A 459 3.61 -12.16 4.26
C THR A 459 2.44 -11.93 3.31
N LEU A 460 2.30 -10.73 2.76
CA LEU A 460 1.29 -10.38 1.76
C LEU A 460 1.52 -11.12 0.43
N ALA A 461 2.77 -11.14 -0.05
CA ALA A 461 3.16 -11.79 -1.29
C ALA A 461 2.91 -13.31 -1.25
N LYS A 462 3.27 -13.95 -0.14
CA LYS A 462 3.01 -15.38 0.07
C LYS A 462 1.52 -15.71 0.04
N TRP A 463 0.69 -14.92 0.73
CA TRP A 463 -0.75 -15.07 0.65
C TRP A 463 -1.28 -14.88 -0.77
N PHE A 464 -0.75 -13.92 -1.52
CA PHE A 464 -1.15 -13.66 -2.90
C PHE A 464 -0.84 -14.82 -3.85
N GLY A 465 0.15 -15.65 -3.51
CA GLY A 465 0.54 -16.85 -4.24
C GLY A 465 1.97 -16.85 -4.75
N VAL A 466 2.82 -15.96 -4.25
CA VAL A 466 4.26 -15.95 -4.57
C VAL A 466 4.94 -17.12 -3.88
N PRO A 467 5.69 -17.97 -4.61
CA PRO A 467 6.50 -19.03 -4.02
C PRO A 467 7.60 -18.50 -3.10
N ASP A 468 7.91 -19.22 -2.03
CA ASP A 468 8.97 -18.83 -1.08
C ASP A 468 10.34 -18.62 -1.75
N ALA A 469 10.62 -19.37 -2.81
CA ALA A 469 11.88 -19.27 -3.56
C ALA A 469 12.04 -17.92 -4.31
N ASP A 470 10.93 -17.26 -4.66
CA ASP A 470 10.93 -16.01 -5.42
C ASP A 470 10.94 -14.77 -4.52
N LEU A 471 10.56 -14.91 -3.23
CA LEU A 471 10.48 -13.81 -2.27
C LEU A 471 11.79 -13.01 -2.14
N PRO A 472 12.99 -13.63 -2.05
CA PRO A 472 14.25 -12.87 -1.93
C PRO A 472 14.59 -12.03 -3.18
N GLY A 473 14.05 -12.38 -4.34
CA GLY A 473 14.20 -11.60 -5.58
C GLY A 473 13.34 -10.34 -5.58
N ILE A 474 12.18 -10.40 -4.93
CA ILE A 474 11.22 -9.30 -4.82
C ILE A 474 11.56 -8.39 -3.63
N LEU A 475 11.96 -8.99 -2.51
CA LEU A 475 12.19 -8.37 -1.21
C LEU A 475 13.61 -8.69 -0.75
N PRO A 476 14.62 -7.95 -1.22
CA PRO A 476 16.04 -8.36 -1.18
C PRO A 476 16.62 -8.40 0.24
N ASN A 477 16.03 -7.67 1.20
CA ASN A 477 16.49 -7.69 2.59
C ASN A 477 15.90 -8.87 3.38
N LEU A 478 14.89 -9.58 2.86
CA LEU A 478 14.22 -10.67 3.58
C LEU A 478 15.18 -11.75 4.09
N LYS A 479 16.25 -12.02 3.35
CA LYS A 479 17.32 -12.96 3.73
C LYS A 479 18.06 -12.61 5.02
N ASN A 480 17.95 -11.36 5.49
CA ASN A 480 18.61 -10.88 6.71
C ASN A 480 17.74 -11.10 7.97
N PHE A 481 16.55 -11.66 7.79
CA PHE A 481 15.57 -11.93 8.83
C PHE A 481 15.35 -13.45 8.95
N GLY A 482 14.56 -13.89 9.92
CA GLY A 482 14.26 -15.32 10.13
C GLY A 482 14.74 -15.85 11.49
N GLY A 483 15.16 -14.97 12.40
CA GLY A 483 15.65 -15.36 13.72
C GLY A 483 15.29 -14.37 14.82
N ASN A 484 15.70 -14.67 16.04
CA ASN A 484 15.62 -13.77 17.18
C ASN A 484 16.90 -12.95 17.30
N VAL A 485 16.76 -11.63 17.40
CA VAL A 485 17.88 -10.71 17.61
C VAL A 485 17.53 -9.79 18.78
N ASN A 486 18.33 -9.85 19.82
CA ASN A 486 18.17 -9.04 21.05
C ASN A 486 16.77 -9.17 21.69
N GLY A 487 16.21 -10.37 21.70
CA GLY A 487 14.90 -10.65 22.30
C GLY A 487 13.69 -10.29 21.41
N ILE A 488 13.92 -9.79 20.20
CA ILE A 488 12.89 -9.49 19.22
C ILE A 488 12.92 -10.55 18.13
N ASP A 489 11.77 -11.14 17.82
CA ASP A 489 11.61 -12.08 16.72
C ASP A 489 11.40 -11.34 15.40
N TYR A 490 12.18 -11.73 14.39
CA TYR A 490 12.08 -11.20 13.04
C TYR A 490 11.71 -12.31 12.04
N PRO A 491 10.50 -12.88 12.09
CA PRO A 491 10.10 -13.97 11.21
C PRO A 491 10.03 -13.49 9.75
N THR A 492 10.39 -14.33 8.79
CA THR A 492 10.24 -14.03 7.35
C THR A 492 8.77 -13.96 6.91
N ASN A 493 7.87 -14.56 7.69
CA ASN A 493 6.41 -14.45 7.55
C ASN A 493 5.83 -14.06 8.92
N VAL A 494 5.24 -12.87 8.98
CA VAL A 494 4.69 -12.30 10.21
C VAL A 494 3.47 -13.09 10.73
N GLY A 495 2.75 -13.77 9.83
CA GLY A 495 1.70 -14.72 10.21
C GLY A 495 0.28 -14.14 10.26
N PHE A 496 0.05 -12.88 9.88
CA PHE A 496 -1.29 -12.25 9.90
C PHE A 496 -2.23 -12.73 8.77
N MET A 497 -1.75 -13.51 7.82
CA MET A 497 -2.60 -14.12 6.79
C MET A 497 -2.93 -15.57 7.13
N ALA A 498 -4.17 -16.01 6.76
CA ALA A 498 -4.64 -17.39 6.91
C ALA A 498 -4.05 -18.32 5.85
#